data_f45d248dfa8234fab9dc6c2520df223a
#
_entry.id   f45d248dfa8234fab9dc6c2520df223a
#
_cell.length_a   1.000
_cell.length_b   1.000
_cell.length_c   1.000
_cell.angle_alpha   90.00
_cell.angle_beta   90.00
_cell.angle_gamma   90.00
#
_symmetry.space_group_name_H-M   'P 1'
#
loop_
_entity.id
_entity.type
_entity.pdbx_description
1 polymer ?
#
loop_
_entity_poly.entity_id
_entity_poly.type
_entity_poly.pdbx_seq_one_letter_code
_entity_poly.pdbx_strand_id
1 'polypeptide(L)'
;MRVLLISPNREVSPDPVYPLGLASLAAVLKAGGIMVKGSDLCFHSDWTKVLEQDLESFRPDCIGLSIRNIDNVTYPRSTAYLPFIKEVVDLCRFKTAAPIVVGGSGFTLLPEGVWTF
;
A
#
# COMPACT_ATOMS: atom_id res chain seq x y z
N MET A 1 -17.54 9.24 2.47
CA MET A 1 -16.17 8.88 2.88
C MET A 1 -15.39 8.35 1.69
N ARG A 2 -14.17 8.79 1.56
CA ARG A 2 -13.28 8.38 0.46
C ARG A 2 -12.10 7.62 1.02
N VAL A 3 -11.88 6.40 0.55
CA VAL A 3 -10.80 5.54 1.01
C VAL A 3 -9.86 5.22 -0.16
N LEU A 4 -8.59 5.52 0.01
CA LEU A 4 -7.54 5.14 -0.93
C LEU A 4 -6.86 3.88 -0.41
N LEU A 5 -6.90 2.80 -1.19
CA LEU A 5 -6.23 1.55 -0.84
C LEU A 5 -4.93 1.43 -1.65
N ILE A 6 -3.82 1.30 -0.96
CA ILE A 6 -2.50 1.25 -1.59
C ILE A 6 -1.89 -0.14 -1.45
N SER A 7 -1.45 -0.69 -2.58
CA SER A 7 -0.60 -1.88 -2.62
C SER A 7 0.83 -1.43 -2.92
N PRO A 8 1.73 -1.41 -1.94
CA PRO A 8 3.11 -0.93 -2.14
C PRO A 8 4.04 -2.01 -2.67
N ASN A 9 3.56 -3.23 -2.90
CA ASN A 9 4.40 -4.32 -3.40
C ASN A 9 4.83 -4.04 -4.84
N ARG A 10 6.14 -3.96 -5.07
CA ARG A 10 6.74 -3.73 -6.38
C ARG A 10 7.50 -4.93 -6.92
N GLU A 11 7.46 -6.06 -6.25
CA GLU A 11 8.13 -7.27 -6.69
C GLU A 11 7.43 -7.88 -7.90
N VAL A 12 8.17 -8.07 -8.99
CA VAL A 12 7.66 -8.65 -10.22
C VAL A 12 8.29 -10.00 -10.54
N SER A 13 9.27 -10.46 -9.75
CA SER A 13 9.97 -11.72 -9.97
C SER A 13 9.55 -12.75 -8.92
N PRO A 14 9.27 -14.01 -9.28
CA PRO A 14 9.23 -14.52 -10.67
C PRO A 14 8.07 -13.98 -11.49
N ASP A 15 6.95 -13.65 -10.85
CA ASP A 15 5.78 -13.06 -11.48
C ASP A 15 5.15 -12.01 -10.59
N PRO A 16 4.61 -10.93 -11.15
CA PRO A 16 3.87 -9.96 -10.35
C PRO A 16 2.61 -10.60 -9.78
N VAL A 17 2.27 -10.22 -8.55
CA VAL A 17 1.12 -10.77 -7.84
C VAL A 17 0.00 -9.74 -7.78
N TYR A 18 -1.18 -10.17 -8.23
CA TYR A 18 -2.39 -9.33 -8.16
C TYR A 18 -2.77 -9.07 -6.70
N PRO A 19 -3.09 -7.83 -6.32
CA PRO A 19 -3.45 -7.50 -4.93
C PRO A 19 -4.90 -7.92 -4.61
N LEU A 20 -5.15 -9.22 -4.58
CA LEU A 20 -6.48 -9.78 -4.40
C LEU A 20 -7.14 -9.36 -3.09
N GLY A 21 -6.37 -9.30 -2.00
CA GLY A 21 -6.88 -8.87 -0.71
C GLY A 21 -7.43 -7.45 -0.73
N LEU A 22 -6.71 -6.55 -1.38
CA LEU A 22 -7.18 -5.16 -1.55
C LEU A 22 -8.39 -5.09 -2.47
N ALA A 23 -8.42 -5.89 -3.54
CA ALA A 23 -9.56 -5.91 -4.45
C ALA A 23 -10.82 -6.38 -3.73
N SER A 24 -10.70 -7.41 -2.90
CA SER A 24 -11.80 -7.92 -2.08
C SER A 24 -12.29 -6.88 -1.08
N LEU A 25 -11.38 -6.21 -0.40
CA LEU A 25 -11.70 -5.14 0.54
C LEU A 25 -12.40 -3.97 -0.15
N ALA A 26 -11.90 -3.58 -1.33
CA ALA A 26 -12.52 -2.52 -2.12
C ALA A 26 -13.96 -2.86 -2.48
N ALA A 27 -14.23 -4.11 -2.86
CA ALA A 27 -15.59 -4.55 -3.20
C ALA A 27 -16.53 -4.43 -1.99
N VAL A 28 -16.08 -4.84 -0.81
CA VAL A 28 -16.87 -4.76 0.43
C VAL A 28 -17.15 -3.30 0.78
N LEU A 29 -16.15 -2.43 0.72
CA LEU A 29 -16.31 -1.02 1.03
C LEU A 29 -17.26 -0.32 0.06
N LYS A 30 -17.15 -0.62 -1.22
CA LYS A 30 -18.06 -0.08 -2.24
C LYS A 30 -19.50 -0.52 -2.01
N ALA A 31 -19.70 -1.79 -1.63
CA ALA A 31 -21.03 -2.30 -1.30
C ALA A 31 -21.63 -1.58 -0.09
N GLY A 32 -20.80 -1.07 0.81
CA GLY A 32 -21.23 -0.25 1.95
C GLY A 32 -21.42 1.24 1.64
N GLY A 33 -21.33 1.65 0.38
CA GLY A 33 -21.53 3.04 -0.02
C GLY A 33 -20.30 3.94 0.11
N ILE A 34 -19.12 3.36 0.34
CA ILE A 34 -17.87 4.11 0.48
C ILE A 34 -17.23 4.27 -0.91
N MET A 35 -16.75 5.48 -1.22
CA MET A 35 -15.98 5.73 -2.44
C MET A 35 -14.56 5.19 -2.24
N VAL A 36 -14.13 4.29 -3.13
CA VAL A 36 -12.84 3.61 -3.01
C VAL A 36 -12.04 3.78 -4.29
N LYS A 37 -10.76 4.07 -4.14
CA LYS A 37 -9.79 4.03 -5.23
C LYS A 37 -8.63 3.12 -4.83
N GLY A 38 -8.21 2.26 -5.76
CA GLY A 38 -7.03 1.42 -5.57
C GLY A 38 -5.81 2.05 -6.23
N SER A 39 -4.67 1.95 -5.58
CA SER A 39 -3.38 2.35 -6.14
C SER A 39 -2.41 1.20 -6.00
N ASP A 40 -2.09 0.54 -7.13
CA ASP A 40 -1.12 -0.55 -7.18
C ASP A 40 0.18 0.00 -7.75
N LEU A 41 1.22 0.02 -6.93
CA LEU A 41 2.51 0.61 -7.30
C LEU A 41 3.44 -0.37 -8.01
N CYS A 42 2.99 -1.61 -8.25
CA CYS A 42 3.83 -2.68 -8.78
C CYS A 42 4.45 -2.36 -10.15
N PHE A 43 3.65 -1.80 -11.05
CA PHE A 43 4.06 -1.59 -12.44
C PHE A 43 4.51 -0.16 -12.76
N HIS A 44 4.61 0.71 -11.77
CA HIS A 44 4.93 2.11 -12.00
C HIS A 44 6.38 2.41 -11.62
N SER A 45 7.24 2.65 -12.61
CA SER A 45 8.62 3.08 -12.36
C SER A 45 8.64 4.44 -11.65
N ASP A 46 7.68 5.30 -11.97
CA ASP A 46 7.52 6.63 -11.37
C ASP A 46 6.37 6.61 -10.34
N TRP A 47 6.51 5.73 -9.35
CA TRP A 47 5.45 5.50 -8.36
C TRP A 47 5.14 6.74 -7.51
N THR A 48 6.13 7.61 -7.27
CA THR A 48 5.92 8.83 -6.49
C THR A 48 4.94 9.76 -7.17
N LYS A 49 5.08 9.94 -8.49
CA LYS A 49 4.17 10.76 -9.28
C LYS A 49 2.76 10.18 -9.30
N VAL A 50 2.66 8.88 -9.50
CA VAL A 50 1.35 8.19 -9.53
C VAL A 50 0.64 8.36 -8.19
N LEU A 51 1.35 8.13 -7.09
CA LEU A 51 0.77 8.27 -5.75
C LEU A 51 0.41 9.71 -5.42
N GLU A 52 1.26 10.67 -5.78
CA GLU A 52 0.95 12.10 -5.59
C GLU A 52 -0.31 12.50 -6.34
N GLN A 53 -0.45 12.08 -7.59
CA GLN A 53 -1.64 12.36 -8.39
C GLN A 53 -2.89 11.75 -7.77
N ASP A 54 -2.80 10.52 -7.28
CA ASP A 54 -3.92 9.86 -6.62
C ASP A 54 -4.33 10.60 -5.35
N LEU A 55 -3.37 11.02 -4.54
CA LEU A 55 -3.66 11.78 -3.31
C LEU A 55 -4.28 13.14 -3.61
N GLU A 56 -3.79 13.83 -4.62
CA GLU A 56 -4.27 15.17 -4.98
C GLU A 56 -5.65 15.13 -5.64
N SER A 57 -5.88 14.17 -6.55
CA SER A 57 -7.14 14.09 -7.30
C SER A 57 -8.26 13.44 -6.51
N PHE A 58 -7.96 12.40 -5.76
CA PHE A 58 -8.98 11.65 -5.01
C PHE A 58 -9.30 12.29 -3.66
N ARG A 59 -8.33 12.90 -3.00
CA ARG A 59 -8.47 13.52 -1.67
C ARG A 59 -9.06 12.55 -0.65
N PRO A 60 -8.34 11.48 -0.30
CA PRO A 60 -8.88 10.47 0.60
C PRO A 60 -9.12 11.01 2.02
N ASP A 61 -10.17 10.52 2.66
CA ASP A 61 -10.42 10.74 4.08
C ASP A 61 -9.66 9.72 4.94
N CYS A 62 -9.32 8.58 4.34
CA CYS A 62 -8.58 7.51 5.00
C CYS A 62 -7.74 6.77 3.95
N ILE A 63 -6.55 6.32 4.36
CA ILE A 63 -5.65 5.55 3.51
C ILE A 63 -5.51 4.16 4.13
N GLY A 64 -5.75 3.13 3.31
CA GLY A 64 -5.47 1.74 3.67
C GLY A 64 -4.21 1.27 2.99
N LEU A 65 -3.25 0.77 3.77
CA LEU A 65 -1.98 0.27 3.27
C LEU A 65 -1.87 -1.22 3.57
N SER A 66 -1.74 -2.03 2.52
CA SER A 66 -1.64 -3.48 2.68
C SER A 66 -0.19 -3.91 2.52
N ILE A 67 0.42 -4.36 3.61
CA ILE A 67 1.77 -4.90 3.61
C ILE A 67 1.67 -6.41 3.52
N ARG A 68 1.95 -6.94 2.33
CA ARG A 68 1.86 -8.37 2.08
C ARG A 68 3.10 -9.11 2.52
N ASN A 69 4.28 -8.60 2.15
CA ASN A 69 5.57 -9.22 2.42
C ASN A 69 6.52 -8.24 3.09
N ILE A 70 7.39 -8.75 3.94
CA ILE A 70 8.47 -7.97 4.54
C ILE A 70 9.77 -8.11 3.76
N ASP A 71 9.91 -9.21 2.99
CA ASP A 71 11.02 -9.43 2.08
C ASP A 71 10.59 -10.34 0.94
N ASN A 72 11.49 -10.59 -0.01
CA ASN A 72 11.20 -11.47 -1.16
C ASN A 72 11.52 -12.95 -0.90
N VAL A 73 12.00 -13.30 0.27
CA VAL A 73 12.41 -14.65 0.71
C VAL A 73 13.30 -15.39 -0.29
N THR A 74 14.04 -14.68 -1.12
CA THR A 74 14.91 -15.25 -2.13
C THR A 74 16.27 -15.61 -1.53
N TYR A 75 16.68 -16.86 -1.67
CA TYR A 75 18.01 -17.32 -1.24
C TYR A 75 18.96 -17.29 -2.43
N PRO A 76 20.25 -16.90 -2.25
CA PRO A 76 20.88 -16.45 -1.00
C PRO A 76 20.71 -14.97 -0.67
N ARG A 77 20.03 -14.20 -1.53
CA ARG A 77 19.83 -12.77 -1.33
C ARG A 77 18.35 -12.46 -1.21
N SER A 78 17.94 -11.98 -0.04
CA SER A 78 16.60 -11.45 0.16
C SER A 78 16.60 -9.93 0.08
N THR A 79 15.50 -9.36 -0.39
CA THR A 79 15.30 -7.91 -0.46
C THR A 79 14.25 -7.51 0.58
N ALA A 80 14.62 -6.65 1.51
CA ALA A 80 13.69 -6.12 2.49
C ALA A 80 12.82 -5.04 1.86
N TYR A 81 11.50 -5.09 2.11
CA TYR A 81 10.54 -4.14 1.55
C TYR A 81 10.18 -3.01 2.51
N LEU A 82 10.49 -3.14 3.79
CA LEU A 82 10.13 -2.13 4.79
C LEU A 82 10.67 -0.73 4.49
N PRO A 83 11.91 -0.56 4.02
CA PRO A 83 12.39 0.78 3.65
C PRO A 83 11.55 1.45 2.57
N PHE A 84 11.11 0.70 1.57
CA PHE A 84 10.25 1.23 0.52
C PHE A 84 8.85 1.57 1.07
N ILE A 85 8.30 0.71 1.92
CA ILE A 85 7.01 0.96 2.57
C ILE A 85 7.07 2.24 3.39
N LYS A 86 8.18 2.48 4.08
CA LYS A 86 8.39 3.72 4.83
C LYS A 86 8.36 4.94 3.90
N GLU A 87 8.98 4.86 2.73
CA GLU A 87 8.94 5.94 1.74
C GLU A 87 7.50 6.24 1.31
N VAL A 88 6.68 5.22 1.10
CA VAL A 88 5.27 5.39 0.74
C VAL A 88 4.51 6.09 1.87
N VAL A 89 4.71 5.67 3.11
CA VAL A 89 4.08 6.28 4.29
C VAL A 89 4.50 7.74 4.44
N ASP A 90 5.79 8.03 4.29
CA ASP A 90 6.31 9.39 4.41
C ASP A 90 5.71 10.31 3.34
N LEU A 91 5.57 9.84 2.11
CA LEU A 91 4.93 10.60 1.04
C LEU A 91 3.45 10.89 1.36
N CYS A 92 2.72 9.90 1.85
CA CYS A 92 1.32 10.10 2.25
C CYS A 92 1.21 11.14 3.37
N ARG A 93 2.05 11.05 4.38
CA ARG A 93 2.05 12.00 5.51
C ARG A 93 2.41 13.41 5.08
N PHE A 94 3.29 13.52 4.09
CA PHE A 94 3.66 14.84 3.55
C PHE A 94 2.50 15.48 2.77
N LYS A 95 1.72 14.66 2.05
CA LYS A 95 0.68 15.16 1.14
C LYS A 95 -0.70 15.30 1.77
N THR A 96 -0.99 14.59 2.86
CA THR A 96 -2.32 14.59 3.45
C THR A 96 -2.26 14.34 4.95
N ALA A 97 -3.28 14.84 5.67
CA ALA A 97 -3.47 14.57 7.10
C ALA A 97 -4.38 13.35 7.34
N ALA A 98 -4.82 12.66 6.28
CA ALA A 98 -5.70 11.50 6.41
C ALA A 98 -5.04 10.40 7.24
N PRO A 99 -5.78 9.71 8.12
CA PRO A 99 -5.23 8.60 8.88
C PRO A 99 -4.85 7.45 7.96
N ILE A 100 -3.78 6.73 8.32
CA ILE A 100 -3.27 5.58 7.59
C ILE A 100 -3.55 4.33 8.41
N VAL A 101 -4.34 3.42 7.83
CA VAL A 101 -4.63 2.11 8.43
C VAL A 101 -3.75 1.07 7.73
N VAL A 102 -3.02 0.30 8.51
CA VAL A 102 -2.08 -0.68 7.99
C VAL A 102 -2.60 -2.09 8.27
N GLY A 103 -2.52 -2.96 7.30
CA GLY A 103 -2.90 -4.36 7.43
C GLY A 103 -2.09 -5.24 6.49
N GLY A 104 -2.50 -6.51 6.39
CA GLY A 104 -1.84 -7.50 5.55
C GLY A 104 -0.92 -8.42 6.35
N SER A 105 -0.51 -9.53 5.71
CA SER A 105 0.30 -10.57 6.38
C SER A 105 1.68 -10.07 6.82
N GLY A 106 2.29 -9.18 6.05
CA GLY A 106 3.58 -8.60 6.43
C GLY A 106 3.50 -7.77 7.70
N PHE A 107 2.43 -7.00 7.87
CA PHE A 107 2.19 -6.24 9.10
C PHE A 107 1.96 -7.19 10.29
N THR A 108 1.19 -8.26 10.10
CA THR A 108 0.91 -9.23 11.14
C THR A 108 2.17 -9.90 11.66
N LEU A 109 3.16 -10.14 10.78
CA LEU A 109 4.43 -10.76 11.15
C LEU A 109 5.36 -9.82 11.92
N LEU A 110 5.37 -8.53 11.58
CA LEU A 110 6.26 -7.54 12.20
C LEU A 110 5.53 -6.22 12.48
N PRO A 111 4.50 -6.25 13.34
CA PRO A 111 3.72 -5.02 13.58
C PRO A 111 4.54 -3.91 14.22
N GLU A 112 5.46 -4.24 15.12
CA GLU A 112 6.30 -3.24 15.79
C GLU A 112 7.25 -2.55 14.83
N GLY A 113 7.84 -3.29 13.88
CA GLY A 113 8.75 -2.73 12.89
C GLY A 113 8.08 -1.71 12.01
N VAL A 114 6.80 -1.93 11.64
CA VAL A 114 6.02 -0.99 10.83
C VAL A 114 5.50 0.17 11.67
N TRP A 115 5.07 -0.12 12.89
CA TRP A 115 4.48 0.89 13.78
C TRP A 115 5.45 2.03 14.12
N THR A 116 6.75 1.76 14.11
CA THR A 116 7.78 2.77 14.39
C THR A 116 8.02 3.75 13.23
N PHE A 117 7.38 3.58 12.11
CA PHE A 117 7.55 4.46 10.95
C PHE A 117 7.08 5.90 11.24
#